data_84e33b6a721757349fa6b81c08df7364
#
_entry.id   84e33b6a721757349fa6b81c08df7364
#
_cell.length_a   1.000
_cell.length_b   1.000
_cell.length_c   1.000
_cell.angle_alpha   90.00
_cell.angle_beta   90.00
_cell.angle_gamma   90.00
#
_symmetry.space_group_name_H-M   'P 1'
#
loop_
_entity.id
_entity.type
_entity.pdbx_description
1 polymer ?
#
loop_
_entity_poly.entity_id
_entity_poly.type
_entity_poly.pdbx_seq_one_letter_code
_entity_poly.pdbx_strand_id
1 'polypeptide(L)'
;TNALYLTLSALLKHGDTMISISGEPYDSLQEMIGISGDSNQSLKAYGVNYEQIDLIDNEFDEESIVERLQQKNVKLVEIQRSRGYSQRLSLTIDKIESIIHKIREVNQEVIIMVDNCYGELVETKEPEDIGADIVVGSLMKNLGGGIAPTGGYVAGKKDLVYEVAQRLTAPGIGKDLGANFNLNNAFFKGVFMAPNAVKNALKTAIFTSYMLEKLGYEHVSPRYNEKRTDLIQTLDLHSKEK
;
A
#
# COMPACT_ATOMS: atom_id res chain seq x y z
N THR A 1 7.50 -3.11 -4.69
CA THR A 1 8.41 -3.45 -3.57
C THR A 1 9.53 -2.43 -3.41
N ASN A 2 10.29 -2.07 -4.48
CA ASN A 2 11.45 -1.18 -4.33
C ASN A 2 11.09 0.23 -3.80
N ALA A 3 9.98 0.82 -4.25
CA ALA A 3 9.52 2.11 -3.73
C ALA A 3 9.20 2.06 -2.22
N LEU A 4 8.57 0.98 -1.75
CA LEU A 4 8.33 0.74 -0.32
C LEU A 4 9.64 0.59 0.45
N TYR A 5 10.60 -0.21 -0.06
CA TYR A 5 11.90 -0.35 0.57
C TYR A 5 12.63 0.98 0.71
N LEU A 6 12.68 1.78 -0.37
CA LEU A 6 13.30 3.10 -0.35
C LEU A 6 12.61 4.00 0.68
N THR A 7 11.29 4.02 0.72
CA THR A 7 10.52 4.84 1.66
C THR A 7 10.80 4.44 3.10
N LEU A 8 10.63 3.18 3.43
CA LEU A 8 10.83 2.68 4.80
C LEU A 8 12.28 2.83 5.26
N SER A 9 13.24 2.48 4.40
CA SER A 9 14.68 2.61 4.74
C SER A 9 15.19 4.06 4.80
N ALA A 10 14.49 5.01 4.16
CA ALA A 10 14.79 6.43 4.28
C ALA A 10 14.25 7.04 5.58
N LEU A 11 13.01 6.67 5.93
CA LEU A 11 12.28 7.30 7.03
C LEU A 11 12.51 6.63 8.39
N LEU A 12 12.95 5.37 8.40
CA LEU A 12 13.22 4.60 9.62
C LEU A 12 14.71 4.46 9.88
N LYS A 13 15.10 4.66 11.13
CA LYS A 13 16.48 4.54 11.61
C LYS A 13 16.56 3.44 12.69
N HIS A 14 17.78 3.06 13.03
CA HIS A 14 18.04 2.15 14.15
C HIS A 14 17.32 2.61 15.42
N GLY A 15 16.54 1.72 16.03
CA GLY A 15 15.75 2.00 17.23
C GLY A 15 14.33 2.52 16.97
N ASP A 16 14.02 2.97 15.74
CA ASP A 16 12.66 3.37 15.40
C ASP A 16 11.71 2.17 15.37
N THR A 17 10.44 2.42 15.64
CA THR A 17 9.37 1.42 15.54
C THR A 17 8.44 1.81 14.40
N MET A 18 8.18 0.85 13.49
CA MET A 18 7.06 0.90 12.57
C MET A 18 5.95 -0.04 13.03
N ILE A 19 4.71 0.34 12.78
CA ILE A 19 3.56 -0.50 13.07
C ILE A 19 2.67 -0.63 11.84
N SER A 20 2.36 -1.87 11.42
CA SER A 20 1.29 -2.13 10.46
C SER A 20 -0.04 -2.23 11.20
N ILE A 21 -1.03 -1.47 10.79
CA ILE A 21 -2.36 -1.45 11.41
C ILE A 21 -3.44 -2.06 10.51
N SER A 22 -3.06 -2.60 9.38
CA SER A 22 -3.94 -3.29 8.42
C SER A 22 -3.72 -4.80 8.38
N GLY A 23 -3.09 -5.34 9.42
CA GLY A 23 -2.70 -6.73 9.53
C GLY A 23 -1.34 -7.00 8.89
N GLU A 24 -1.09 -8.27 8.60
CA GLU A 24 0.18 -8.72 8.05
C GLU A 24 0.42 -8.16 6.66
N PRO A 25 1.60 -7.53 6.40
CA PRO A 25 1.97 -7.05 5.08
C PRO A 25 2.11 -8.19 4.07
N TYR A 26 2.01 -7.89 2.78
CA TYR A 26 2.18 -8.89 1.73
C TYR A 26 3.61 -9.48 1.69
N ASP A 27 3.74 -10.71 1.16
CA ASP A 27 4.92 -11.58 1.28
C ASP A 27 6.27 -10.89 1.06
N SER A 28 6.46 -10.18 -0.04
CA SER A 28 7.75 -9.55 -0.32
C SER A 28 8.05 -8.33 0.57
N LEU A 29 7.07 -7.78 1.25
CA LEU A 29 7.26 -6.76 2.28
C LEU A 29 7.64 -7.38 3.62
N GLN A 30 7.12 -8.57 3.93
CA GLN A 30 7.48 -9.31 5.13
C GLN A 30 8.98 -9.63 5.19
N GLU A 31 9.57 -10.14 4.10
CA GLU A 31 11.00 -10.41 4.03
C GLU A 31 11.83 -9.12 4.13
N MET A 32 11.39 -8.06 3.46
CA MET A 32 12.05 -6.76 3.51
C MET A 32 12.05 -6.15 4.92
N ILE A 33 10.95 -6.30 5.66
CA ILE A 33 10.87 -5.87 7.07
C ILE A 33 11.71 -6.81 7.96
N GLY A 34 11.74 -8.10 7.66
CA GLY A 34 12.39 -9.14 8.45
C GLY A 34 11.40 -9.88 9.38
N ILE A 35 10.12 -9.93 8.98
CA ILE A 35 9.09 -10.77 9.61
C ILE A 35 9.30 -12.22 9.21
N SER A 36 9.62 -12.45 7.95
CA SER A 36 9.96 -13.75 7.37
C SER A 36 11.36 -13.70 6.73
N GLY A 37 11.93 -14.88 6.46
CA GLY A 37 13.28 -14.99 5.91
C GLY A 37 14.38 -14.66 6.91
N ASP A 38 15.63 -14.70 6.44
CA ASP A 38 16.85 -14.51 7.25
C ASP A 38 17.80 -13.45 6.65
N SER A 39 17.29 -12.57 5.79
CA SER A 39 18.09 -11.55 5.12
C SER A 39 18.70 -10.56 6.12
N ASN A 40 20.04 -10.44 6.09
CA ASN A 40 20.74 -9.41 6.84
C ASN A 40 20.61 -7.99 6.23
N GLN A 41 19.82 -7.84 5.18
CA GLN A 41 19.45 -6.57 4.55
C GLN A 41 18.01 -6.13 4.90
N SER A 42 17.33 -6.85 5.79
CA SER A 42 15.99 -6.47 6.27
C SER A 42 16.05 -5.25 7.19
N LEU A 43 14.93 -4.53 7.33
CA LEU A 43 14.83 -3.40 8.26
C LEU A 43 15.14 -3.82 9.70
N LYS A 44 14.70 -5.01 10.12
CA LYS A 44 14.97 -5.58 11.43
C LYS A 44 16.48 -5.81 11.63
N ALA A 45 17.20 -6.27 10.61
CA ALA A 45 18.65 -6.44 10.68
C ALA A 45 19.39 -5.09 10.86
N TYR A 46 18.80 -3.97 10.41
CA TYR A 46 19.28 -2.61 10.65
C TYR A 46 18.74 -1.99 11.94
N GLY A 47 18.10 -2.79 12.81
CA GLY A 47 17.66 -2.36 14.13
C GLY A 47 16.34 -1.59 14.15
N VAL A 48 15.53 -1.70 13.11
CA VAL A 48 14.14 -1.19 13.11
C VAL A 48 13.25 -2.21 13.79
N ASN A 49 12.39 -1.74 14.70
CA ASN A 49 11.38 -2.57 15.34
C ASN A 49 10.11 -2.61 14.49
N TYR A 50 9.48 -3.78 14.44
CA TYR A 50 8.20 -3.99 13.77
C TYR A 50 7.14 -4.46 14.76
N GLU A 51 5.96 -3.88 14.64
CA GLU A 51 4.77 -4.27 15.36
C GLU A 51 3.59 -4.37 14.40
N GLN A 52 2.55 -5.09 14.82
CA GLN A 52 1.35 -5.32 14.00
C GLN A 52 0.11 -5.27 14.86
N ILE A 53 -0.95 -4.66 14.31
CA ILE A 53 -2.31 -4.75 14.81
C ILE A 53 -3.17 -5.24 13.65
N ASP A 54 -3.88 -6.35 13.90
CA ASP A 54 -4.74 -6.96 12.89
C ASP A 54 -6.09 -6.24 12.80
N LEU A 55 -6.74 -6.38 11.67
CA LEU A 55 -8.13 -5.95 11.52
C LEU A 55 -9.07 -6.92 12.25
N ILE A 56 -10.11 -6.40 12.87
CA ILE A 56 -11.20 -7.17 13.48
C ILE A 56 -12.40 -7.05 12.56
N ASP A 57 -12.87 -8.18 12.00
CA ASP A 57 -14.01 -8.23 11.07
C ASP A 57 -13.90 -7.23 9.89
N ASN A 58 -12.69 -7.06 9.35
CA ASN A 58 -12.34 -6.09 8.29
C ASN A 58 -12.43 -4.60 8.70
N GLU A 59 -12.48 -4.32 9.98
CA GLU A 59 -12.41 -2.95 10.54
C GLU A 59 -11.09 -2.78 11.31
N PHE A 60 -10.62 -1.52 11.40
CA PHE A 60 -9.48 -1.21 12.25
C PHE A 60 -9.80 -1.44 13.72
N ASP A 61 -8.89 -2.07 14.47
CA ASP A 61 -8.94 -2.12 15.92
C ASP A 61 -8.52 -0.74 16.48
N GLU A 62 -9.48 0.19 16.46
CA GLU A 62 -9.24 1.59 16.85
C GLU A 62 -8.71 1.69 18.29
N GLU A 63 -9.21 0.85 19.21
CA GLU A 63 -8.82 0.90 20.62
C GLU A 63 -7.35 0.53 20.79
N SER A 64 -6.92 -0.60 20.24
CA SER A 64 -5.51 -1.05 20.28
C SER A 64 -4.57 -0.07 19.57
N ILE A 65 -4.99 0.50 18.43
CA ILE A 65 -4.21 1.48 17.68
C ILE A 65 -4.00 2.74 18.50
N VAL A 66 -5.06 3.31 19.08
CA VAL A 66 -5.00 4.52 19.89
C VAL A 66 -4.16 4.31 21.15
N GLU A 67 -4.39 3.21 21.87
CA GLU A 67 -3.62 2.87 23.07
C GLU A 67 -2.12 2.77 22.75
N ARG A 68 -1.78 2.07 21.66
CA ARG A 68 -0.38 1.87 21.26
C ARG A 68 0.30 3.18 20.88
N LEU A 69 -0.40 4.07 20.17
CA LEU A 69 0.17 5.34 19.67
C LEU A 69 0.30 6.42 20.73
N GLN A 70 -0.39 6.31 21.86
CA GLN A 70 -0.18 7.18 23.04
C GLN A 70 1.24 7.05 23.63
N GLN A 71 1.90 5.92 23.44
CA GLN A 71 3.26 5.67 23.95
C GLN A 71 4.36 6.46 23.21
N LYS A 72 4.05 7.13 22.11
CA LYS A 72 4.92 8.08 21.34
C LYS A 72 6.28 7.55 20.86
N ASN A 73 6.53 6.24 20.91
CA ASN A 73 7.76 5.64 20.40
C ASN A 73 7.62 5.02 18.99
N VAL A 74 6.42 5.14 18.40
CA VAL A 74 6.16 4.72 17.02
C VAL A 74 6.53 5.86 16.09
N LYS A 75 7.43 5.57 15.15
CA LYS A 75 7.89 6.52 14.13
C LYS A 75 7.00 6.55 12.90
N LEU A 76 6.49 5.38 12.49
CA LEU A 76 5.72 5.24 11.27
C LEU A 76 4.60 4.23 11.44
N VAL A 77 3.40 4.62 11.00
CA VAL A 77 2.23 3.74 10.82
C VAL A 77 2.13 3.40 9.35
N GLU A 78 2.04 2.11 9.04
CA GLU A 78 1.83 1.58 7.70
C GLU A 78 0.40 1.07 7.56
N ILE A 79 -0.25 1.44 6.45
CA ILE A 79 -1.58 0.98 6.05
C ILE A 79 -1.48 0.39 4.65
N GLN A 80 -1.69 -0.91 4.51
CA GLN A 80 -1.83 -1.58 3.22
C GLN A 80 -3.30 -1.52 2.79
N ARG A 81 -3.63 -0.69 1.78
CA ARG A 81 -5.01 -0.48 1.33
C ARG A 81 -5.61 -1.72 0.70
N SER A 82 -4.90 -2.31 -0.27
CA SER A 82 -5.37 -3.51 -0.96
C SER A 82 -5.21 -4.76 -0.09
N ARG A 83 -6.13 -5.70 -0.26
CA ARG A 83 -6.08 -7.00 0.41
C ARG A 83 -4.87 -7.86 -0.01
N GLY A 84 -4.28 -7.61 -1.16
CA GLY A 84 -3.26 -8.50 -1.72
C GLY A 84 -3.81 -9.93 -1.88
N TYR A 85 -3.10 -10.91 -1.34
CA TYR A 85 -3.53 -12.32 -1.32
C TYR A 85 -4.31 -12.72 -0.06
N SER A 86 -4.53 -11.78 0.87
CA SER A 86 -5.25 -12.08 2.11
C SER A 86 -6.76 -12.24 1.87
N GLN A 87 -7.44 -12.89 2.83
CA GLN A 87 -8.89 -13.10 2.77
C GLN A 87 -9.69 -11.87 3.24
N ARG A 88 -9.03 -10.87 3.87
CA ARG A 88 -9.69 -9.64 4.29
C ARG A 88 -10.26 -8.85 3.12
N LEU A 89 -11.18 -7.95 3.36
CA LEU A 89 -11.59 -6.96 2.37
C LEU A 89 -10.53 -5.86 2.24
N SER A 90 -10.48 -5.22 1.08
CA SER A 90 -9.65 -4.04 0.87
C SER A 90 -10.25 -2.82 1.57
N LEU A 91 -9.39 -1.92 2.06
CA LEU A 91 -9.80 -0.79 2.86
C LEU A 91 -10.30 0.36 1.99
N THR A 92 -11.50 0.87 2.29
CA THR A 92 -12.06 2.05 1.61
C THR A 92 -11.34 3.32 2.09
N ILE A 93 -11.38 4.35 1.25
CA ILE A 93 -10.85 5.67 1.62
C ILE A 93 -11.52 6.20 2.89
N ASP A 94 -12.84 6.00 3.03
CA ASP A 94 -13.58 6.46 4.22
C ASP A 94 -13.07 5.79 5.52
N LYS A 95 -12.75 4.48 5.48
CA LYS A 95 -12.16 3.78 6.64
C LYS A 95 -10.76 4.31 6.97
N ILE A 96 -9.94 4.52 5.94
CA ILE A 96 -8.60 5.07 6.11
C ILE A 96 -8.68 6.52 6.65
N GLU A 97 -9.59 7.35 6.15
CA GLU A 97 -9.82 8.71 6.65
C GLU A 97 -10.19 8.71 8.14
N SER A 98 -11.11 7.82 8.54
CA SER A 98 -11.54 7.68 9.94
C SER A 98 -10.37 7.34 10.87
N ILE A 99 -9.59 6.32 10.52
CA ILE A 99 -8.46 5.93 11.39
C ILE A 99 -7.34 6.98 11.41
N ILE A 100 -7.08 7.66 10.30
CA ILE A 100 -6.12 8.77 10.26
C ILE A 100 -6.53 9.87 11.25
N HIS A 101 -7.81 10.26 11.28
CA HIS A 101 -8.29 11.25 12.23
C HIS A 101 -8.06 10.80 13.68
N LYS A 102 -8.39 9.56 14.01
CA LYS A 102 -8.16 8.99 15.35
C LYS A 102 -6.67 9.01 15.74
N ILE A 103 -5.80 8.62 14.81
CA ILE A 103 -4.36 8.66 15.03
C ILE A 103 -3.91 10.09 15.31
N ARG A 104 -4.38 11.07 14.56
CA ARG A 104 -3.99 12.49 14.74
C ARG A 104 -4.49 13.10 16.05
N GLU A 105 -5.59 12.61 16.62
CA GLU A 105 -6.05 13.03 17.94
C GLU A 105 -5.04 12.68 19.06
N VAL A 106 -4.32 11.57 18.93
CA VAL A 106 -3.40 11.06 19.97
C VAL A 106 -1.93 11.24 19.63
N ASN A 107 -1.57 11.25 18.34
CA ASN A 107 -0.19 11.39 17.89
C ASN A 107 -0.11 12.16 16.56
N GLN A 108 0.30 13.43 16.64
CA GLN A 108 0.42 14.29 15.45
C GLN A 108 1.77 14.15 14.73
N GLU A 109 2.78 13.54 15.38
CA GLU A 109 4.14 13.45 14.88
C GLU A 109 4.42 12.16 14.11
N VAL A 110 3.61 11.10 14.32
CA VAL A 110 3.81 9.83 13.64
C VAL A 110 3.59 9.97 12.14
N ILE A 111 4.48 9.37 11.34
CA ILE A 111 4.35 9.35 9.88
C ILE A 111 3.28 8.32 9.51
N ILE A 112 2.27 8.71 8.75
CA ILE A 112 1.26 7.80 8.21
C ILE A 112 1.58 7.52 6.75
N MET A 113 2.00 6.29 6.47
CA MET A 113 2.29 5.79 5.13
C MET A 113 1.17 4.87 4.66
N VAL A 114 0.70 5.08 3.42
CA VAL A 114 -0.25 4.19 2.77
C VAL A 114 0.38 3.51 1.57
N ASP A 115 0.40 2.17 1.56
CA ASP A 115 0.62 1.39 0.35
C ASP A 115 -0.68 1.38 -0.46
N ASN A 116 -0.71 2.16 -1.53
CA ASN A 116 -1.90 2.39 -2.35
C ASN A 116 -1.97 1.47 -3.58
N CYS A 117 -1.09 0.47 -3.68
CA CYS A 117 -1.09 -0.47 -4.79
C CYS A 117 -2.49 -1.06 -5.05
N TYR A 118 -2.94 -1.04 -6.29
CA TYR A 118 -4.27 -1.47 -6.78
C TYR A 118 -5.45 -0.58 -6.36
N GLY A 119 -5.25 0.42 -5.49
CA GLY A 119 -6.30 1.34 -5.05
C GLY A 119 -6.38 2.61 -5.89
N GLU A 120 -5.32 2.97 -6.59
CA GLU A 120 -5.22 4.22 -7.34
C GLU A 120 -6.34 4.34 -8.38
N LEU A 121 -7.01 5.49 -8.43
CA LEU A 121 -8.08 5.82 -9.38
C LEU A 121 -9.35 4.94 -9.26
N VAL A 122 -9.50 4.19 -8.18
CA VAL A 122 -10.69 3.36 -7.93
C VAL A 122 -11.79 4.15 -7.23
N GLU A 123 -11.41 4.97 -6.28
CA GLU A 123 -12.32 5.90 -5.59
C GLU A 123 -12.04 7.36 -6.00
N THR A 124 -12.85 8.30 -5.55
CA THR A 124 -12.77 9.72 -5.95
C THR A 124 -11.74 10.52 -5.17
N LYS A 125 -11.30 10.02 -4.03
CA LYS A 125 -10.21 10.57 -3.22
C LYS A 125 -9.06 9.58 -3.20
N GLU A 126 -7.85 10.10 -3.05
CA GLU A 126 -6.65 9.32 -2.80
C GLU A 126 -6.19 9.49 -1.34
N PRO A 127 -5.28 8.64 -0.83
CA PRO A 127 -4.89 8.73 0.58
C PRO A 127 -4.28 10.08 1.00
N GLU A 128 -3.64 10.81 0.08
CA GLU A 128 -3.12 12.16 0.36
C GLU A 128 -4.25 13.17 0.64
N ASP A 129 -5.41 13.03 -0.04
CA ASP A 129 -6.56 13.92 0.14
C ASP A 129 -7.18 13.80 1.53
N ILE A 130 -6.91 12.70 2.23
CA ILE A 130 -7.49 12.35 3.53
C ILE A 130 -6.48 12.37 4.69
N GLY A 131 -5.27 12.88 4.46
CA GLY A 131 -4.30 13.16 5.51
C GLY A 131 -3.18 12.12 5.69
N ALA A 132 -2.98 11.20 4.75
CA ALA A 132 -1.76 10.41 4.69
C ALA A 132 -0.55 11.33 4.45
N ASP A 133 0.56 11.07 5.14
CA ASP A 133 1.78 11.88 5.00
C ASP A 133 2.57 11.49 3.76
N ILE A 134 2.54 10.19 3.43
CA ILE A 134 3.27 9.64 2.30
C ILE A 134 2.50 8.44 1.74
N VAL A 135 2.46 8.37 0.43
CA VAL A 135 1.76 7.32 -0.32
C VAL A 135 2.75 6.68 -1.27
N VAL A 136 2.72 5.37 -1.31
CA VAL A 136 3.63 4.55 -2.12
C VAL A 136 2.84 3.63 -3.01
N GLY A 137 3.26 3.48 -4.25
CA GLY A 137 2.62 2.55 -5.16
C GLY A 137 3.49 2.13 -6.33
N SER A 138 2.88 1.46 -7.27
CA SER A 138 3.57 0.85 -8.40
C SER A 138 3.07 1.40 -9.74
N LEU A 139 4.00 1.84 -10.58
CA LEU A 139 3.70 2.20 -11.96
C LEU A 139 3.50 0.97 -12.89
N MET A 140 3.78 -0.24 -12.41
CA MET A 140 3.45 -1.47 -13.15
C MET A 140 1.97 -1.88 -12.98
N LYS A 141 1.25 -1.20 -12.09
CA LYS A 141 -0.15 -1.47 -11.75
C LYS A 141 -1.05 -0.36 -12.30
N ASN A 142 -1.99 0.13 -11.49
CA ASN A 142 -3.03 1.07 -11.89
C ASN A 142 -2.48 2.30 -12.64
N LEU A 143 -1.56 3.05 -12.03
CA LEU A 143 -1.05 4.30 -12.63
C LEU A 143 -0.19 4.09 -13.88
N GLY A 144 0.29 2.88 -14.11
CA GLY A 144 1.01 2.57 -15.34
C GLY A 144 0.13 2.34 -16.56
N GLY A 145 -1.19 2.25 -16.40
CA GLY A 145 -2.17 2.15 -17.47
C GLY A 145 -1.95 0.97 -18.43
N GLY A 146 -1.23 -0.08 -17.99
CA GLY A 146 -0.82 -1.21 -18.82
C GLY A 146 0.33 -0.90 -19.79
N ILE A 147 0.97 0.28 -19.68
CA ILE A 147 2.03 0.75 -20.59
C ILE A 147 3.39 0.78 -19.90
N ALA A 148 3.46 1.23 -18.65
CA ALA A 148 4.71 1.33 -17.92
C ALA A 148 5.27 -0.09 -17.61
N PRO A 149 6.48 -0.44 -18.06
CA PRO A 149 7.01 -1.80 -17.91
C PRO A 149 7.59 -2.06 -16.52
N THR A 150 7.85 -1.01 -15.76
CA THR A 150 8.47 -1.03 -14.43
C THR A 150 8.17 0.27 -13.69
N GLY A 151 8.72 0.43 -12.50
CA GLY A 151 8.68 1.68 -11.75
C GLY A 151 7.73 1.64 -10.57
N GLY A 152 7.95 2.61 -9.70
CA GLY A 152 7.11 2.92 -8.57
C GLY A 152 7.01 4.42 -8.40
N TYR A 153 6.15 4.86 -7.52
CA TYR A 153 6.03 6.25 -7.15
C TYR A 153 5.99 6.40 -5.63
N VAL A 154 6.40 7.56 -5.19
CA VAL A 154 6.27 8.03 -3.81
C VAL A 154 5.74 9.46 -3.88
N ALA A 155 4.61 9.71 -3.26
CA ALA A 155 3.95 11.00 -3.21
C ALA A 155 3.61 11.38 -1.77
N GLY A 156 3.45 12.68 -1.48
CA GLY A 156 3.09 13.15 -0.15
C GLY A 156 3.87 14.39 0.28
N LYS A 157 4.13 14.52 1.58
CA LYS A 157 4.83 15.67 2.17
C LYS A 157 6.22 15.85 1.56
N LYS A 158 6.52 17.08 1.17
CA LYS A 158 7.73 17.44 0.42
C LYS A 158 9.02 17.02 1.13
N ASP A 159 9.10 17.20 2.44
CA ASP A 159 10.24 16.84 3.27
C ASP A 159 10.44 15.32 3.31
N LEU A 160 9.39 14.54 3.47
CA LEU A 160 9.46 13.07 3.45
C LEU A 160 9.87 12.53 2.07
N VAL A 161 9.27 13.07 1.01
CA VAL A 161 9.63 12.70 -0.38
C VAL A 161 11.09 13.07 -0.68
N TYR A 162 11.59 14.19 -0.13
CA TYR A 162 12.99 14.57 -0.24
C TYR A 162 13.92 13.55 0.42
N GLU A 163 13.62 13.10 1.64
CA GLU A 163 14.42 12.08 2.34
C GLU A 163 14.45 10.76 1.54
N VAL A 164 13.31 10.34 1.00
CA VAL A 164 13.25 9.15 0.13
C VAL A 164 14.11 9.33 -1.12
N ALA A 165 14.09 10.51 -1.73
CA ALA A 165 14.94 10.82 -2.89
C ALA A 165 16.44 10.73 -2.58
N GLN A 166 16.86 11.15 -1.38
CA GLN A 166 18.27 11.00 -0.95
C GLN A 166 18.68 9.52 -0.84
N ARG A 167 17.73 8.63 -0.55
CA ARG A 167 17.98 7.18 -0.49
C ARG A 167 17.99 6.52 -1.86
N LEU A 168 17.34 7.14 -2.86
CA LEU A 168 17.23 6.59 -4.23
C LEU A 168 18.62 6.44 -4.90
N THR A 169 19.50 7.40 -4.70
CA THR A 169 20.86 7.40 -5.24
C THR A 169 21.89 7.56 -4.10
N ALA A 170 22.20 8.79 -3.76
CA ALA A 170 23.09 9.10 -2.64
C ALA A 170 22.69 10.45 -2.02
N PRO A 171 22.98 10.67 -0.72
CA PRO A 171 22.76 11.96 -0.07
C PRO A 171 23.45 13.10 -0.83
N GLY A 172 22.71 14.18 -1.08
CA GLY A 172 23.17 15.33 -1.86
C GLY A 172 22.95 15.21 -3.38
N ILE A 173 22.67 14.01 -3.90
CA ILE A 173 22.33 13.79 -5.32
C ILE A 173 20.80 13.60 -5.45
N GLY A 174 20.23 12.73 -4.62
CA GLY A 174 18.78 12.51 -4.58
C GLY A 174 18.20 12.17 -5.94
N LYS A 175 17.22 12.96 -6.39
CA LYS A 175 16.51 12.77 -7.67
C LYS A 175 17.16 13.49 -8.86
N ASP A 176 18.21 14.27 -8.67
CA ASP A 176 18.79 15.11 -9.72
C ASP A 176 19.55 14.28 -10.76
N LEU A 177 20.06 13.13 -10.37
CA LEU A 177 20.70 12.14 -11.23
C LEU A 177 20.10 10.76 -10.99
N GLY A 178 20.31 9.88 -11.94
CA GLY A 178 19.92 8.48 -11.85
C GLY A 178 19.46 7.91 -13.19
N ALA A 179 19.59 6.61 -13.33
CA ALA A 179 19.18 5.91 -14.54
C ALA A 179 17.66 5.75 -14.58
N ASN A 180 17.00 6.43 -15.51
CA ASN A 180 15.57 6.25 -15.80
C ASN A 180 15.31 5.42 -17.06
N PHE A 181 16.38 4.95 -17.73
CA PHE A 181 16.32 4.11 -18.93
C PHE A 181 15.41 4.67 -20.04
N ASN A 182 15.24 5.99 -20.14
CA ASN A 182 14.33 6.65 -21.08
C ASN A 182 12.84 6.29 -20.90
N LEU A 183 12.43 5.84 -19.73
CA LEU A 183 11.06 5.37 -19.46
C LEU A 183 10.06 6.49 -19.18
N ASN A 184 10.49 7.75 -19.07
CA ASN A 184 9.60 8.87 -18.74
C ASN A 184 8.39 8.96 -19.68
N ASN A 185 8.60 8.75 -20.99
CA ASN A 185 7.49 8.75 -21.96
C ASN A 185 6.47 7.62 -21.67
N ALA A 186 6.94 6.43 -21.29
CA ALA A 186 6.06 5.33 -20.93
C ALA A 186 5.30 5.63 -19.62
N PHE A 187 5.96 6.22 -18.63
CA PHE A 187 5.33 6.63 -17.38
C PHE A 187 4.25 7.69 -17.59
N PHE A 188 4.54 8.77 -18.32
CA PHE A 188 3.55 9.82 -18.62
C PHE A 188 2.37 9.30 -19.44
N LYS A 189 2.63 8.49 -20.46
CA LYS A 189 1.56 7.83 -21.24
C LYS A 189 0.74 6.90 -20.38
N GLY A 190 1.40 6.12 -19.50
CA GLY A 190 0.75 5.22 -18.56
C GLY A 190 -0.22 5.97 -17.66
N VAL A 191 0.26 7.01 -16.99
CA VAL A 191 -0.58 7.84 -16.10
C VAL A 191 -1.75 8.49 -16.87
N PHE A 192 -1.51 9.00 -18.08
CA PHE A 192 -2.56 9.57 -18.91
C PHE A 192 -3.65 8.54 -19.27
N MET A 193 -3.27 7.30 -19.56
CA MET A 193 -4.19 6.22 -19.92
C MET A 193 -4.80 5.49 -18.71
N ALA A 194 -4.21 5.65 -17.53
CA ALA A 194 -4.58 4.93 -16.32
C ALA A 194 -6.07 5.01 -15.95
N PRO A 195 -6.75 6.17 -16.00
CA PRO A 195 -8.18 6.23 -15.67
C PRO A 195 -9.04 5.31 -16.54
N ASN A 196 -8.72 5.21 -17.83
CA ASN A 196 -9.43 4.31 -18.73
C ASN A 196 -9.07 2.82 -18.51
N ALA A 197 -7.82 2.54 -18.23
CA ALA A 197 -7.35 1.19 -17.92
C ALA A 197 -7.99 0.67 -16.62
N VAL A 198 -7.97 1.46 -15.56
CA VAL A 198 -8.57 1.14 -14.25
C VAL A 198 -10.08 0.95 -14.37
N LYS A 199 -10.78 1.86 -15.06
CA LYS A 199 -12.21 1.72 -15.33
C LYS A 199 -12.54 0.38 -16.01
N ASN A 200 -11.77 0.00 -17.02
CA ASN A 200 -12.00 -1.25 -17.75
C ASN A 200 -11.67 -2.46 -16.88
N ALA A 201 -10.60 -2.41 -16.10
CA ALA A 201 -10.25 -3.47 -15.15
C ALA A 201 -11.34 -3.67 -14.09
N LEU A 202 -11.89 -2.58 -13.52
CA LEU A 202 -13.02 -2.66 -12.58
C LEU A 202 -14.26 -3.30 -13.21
N LYS A 203 -14.63 -2.89 -14.43
CA LYS A 203 -15.76 -3.51 -15.13
C LYS A 203 -15.53 -4.99 -15.37
N THR A 204 -14.32 -5.37 -15.78
CA THR A 204 -13.95 -6.78 -15.99
C THR A 204 -14.03 -7.57 -14.68
N ALA A 205 -13.51 -7.03 -13.57
CA ALA A 205 -13.56 -7.69 -12.28
C ALA A 205 -15.01 -7.89 -11.79
N ILE A 206 -15.88 -6.87 -11.93
CA ILE A 206 -17.32 -6.97 -11.58
C ILE A 206 -18.00 -8.01 -12.45
N PHE A 207 -17.76 -7.98 -13.75
CA PHE A 207 -18.37 -8.95 -14.68
C PHE A 207 -17.89 -10.38 -14.38
N THR A 208 -16.61 -10.55 -14.11
CA THR A 208 -16.03 -11.86 -13.73
C THR A 208 -16.68 -12.38 -12.46
N SER A 209 -16.78 -11.54 -11.42
CA SER A 209 -17.49 -11.91 -10.17
C SER A 209 -18.92 -12.35 -10.44
N TYR A 210 -19.68 -11.57 -11.22
CA TYR A 210 -21.04 -11.91 -11.59
C TYR A 210 -21.15 -13.27 -12.30
N MET A 211 -20.26 -13.50 -13.28
CA MET A 211 -20.26 -14.77 -14.04
C MET A 211 -19.91 -15.96 -13.15
N LEU A 212 -18.91 -15.83 -12.28
CA LEU A 212 -18.51 -16.89 -11.36
C LEU A 212 -19.65 -17.26 -10.41
N GLU A 213 -20.34 -16.27 -9.83
CA GLU A 213 -21.50 -16.49 -8.98
C GLU A 213 -22.65 -17.19 -9.75
N LYS A 214 -22.90 -16.80 -11.01
CA LYS A 214 -23.89 -17.45 -11.88
C LYS A 214 -23.53 -18.90 -12.24
N LEU A 215 -22.25 -19.21 -12.29
CA LEU A 215 -21.76 -20.58 -12.51
C LEU A 215 -21.76 -21.43 -11.22
N GLY A 216 -22.18 -20.86 -10.09
CA GLY A 216 -22.34 -21.59 -8.83
C GLY A 216 -21.09 -21.62 -7.94
N TYR A 217 -20.10 -20.76 -8.19
CA TYR A 217 -18.97 -20.60 -7.27
C TYR A 217 -19.40 -19.78 -6.05
N GLU A 218 -19.18 -20.34 -4.85
CA GLU A 218 -19.66 -19.74 -3.59
C GLU A 218 -18.66 -18.72 -3.00
N HIS A 219 -17.35 -18.97 -3.18
CA HIS A 219 -16.27 -18.21 -2.55
C HIS A 219 -15.66 -17.17 -3.49
N VAL A 220 -16.50 -16.28 -4.01
CA VAL A 220 -16.12 -15.16 -4.89
C VAL A 220 -16.05 -13.89 -4.06
N SER A 221 -14.91 -13.20 -4.05
CA SER A 221 -14.74 -11.97 -3.25
C SER A 221 -13.87 -10.91 -3.98
N PRO A 222 -14.29 -9.63 -4.01
CA PRO A 222 -15.61 -9.12 -3.65
C PRO A 222 -16.70 -9.66 -4.57
N ARG A 223 -17.94 -9.71 -4.10
CA ARG A 223 -19.09 -10.03 -4.94
C ARG A 223 -19.37 -8.92 -5.95
N TYR A 224 -20.11 -9.24 -7.01
CA TYR A 224 -20.39 -8.28 -8.08
C TYR A 224 -21.14 -7.01 -7.62
N ASN A 225 -21.90 -7.10 -6.54
CA ASN A 225 -22.69 -6.01 -5.95
C ASN A 225 -22.05 -5.37 -4.71
N GLU A 226 -20.83 -5.79 -4.34
CA GLU A 226 -20.08 -5.19 -3.24
C GLU A 226 -19.27 -4.00 -3.71
N LYS A 227 -19.08 -3.00 -2.82
CA LYS A 227 -18.20 -1.83 -3.07
C LYS A 227 -16.77 -2.32 -3.29
N ARG A 228 -16.14 -1.83 -4.33
CA ARG A 228 -14.73 -2.09 -4.64
C ARG A 228 -13.90 -0.86 -4.35
N THR A 229 -12.73 -1.10 -3.81
CA THR A 229 -11.74 -0.08 -3.46
C THR A 229 -10.36 -0.43 -4.03
N ASP A 230 -10.25 -1.59 -4.69
CA ASP A 230 -9.10 -2.01 -5.48
C ASP A 230 -9.54 -2.86 -6.70
N LEU A 231 -8.57 -3.37 -7.45
CA LEU A 231 -8.80 -4.19 -8.66
C LEU A 231 -8.78 -5.70 -8.38
N ILE A 232 -8.57 -6.11 -7.13
CA ILE A 232 -8.39 -7.53 -6.80
C ILE A 232 -9.75 -8.27 -6.87
N GLN A 233 -9.73 -9.42 -7.52
CA GLN A 233 -10.81 -10.39 -7.54
C GLN A 233 -10.25 -11.74 -7.11
N THR A 234 -10.81 -12.32 -6.07
CA THR A 234 -10.41 -13.65 -5.60
C THR A 234 -11.52 -14.66 -5.83
N LEU A 235 -11.09 -15.89 -6.05
CA LEU A 235 -11.94 -17.08 -6.09
C LEU A 235 -11.20 -18.17 -5.32
N ASP A 236 -11.84 -18.70 -4.28
CA ASP A 236 -11.32 -19.87 -3.59
C ASP A 236 -11.92 -21.15 -4.20
N LEU A 237 -11.08 -21.96 -4.76
CA LEU A 237 -11.44 -23.23 -5.42
C LEU A 237 -11.38 -24.41 -4.47
N HIS A 238 -10.91 -24.23 -3.21
CA HIS A 238 -10.68 -25.30 -2.23
C HIS A 238 -9.88 -26.48 -2.76
N SER A 239 -9.15 -26.32 -3.85
CA SER A 239 -8.35 -27.36 -4.51
C SER A 239 -7.21 -26.74 -5.30
N LYS A 240 -6.02 -27.36 -5.21
CA LYS A 240 -4.87 -26.99 -6.05
C LYS A 240 -4.95 -27.53 -7.49
N GLU A 241 -5.90 -28.43 -7.76
CA GLU A 241 -6.04 -29.15 -9.03
C GLU A 241 -7.12 -28.55 -9.97
N LYS A 242 -7.85 -27.53 -9.51
CA LYS A 242 -8.92 -26.87 -10.29
C LYS A 242 -8.47 -25.59 -10.94
#